data_ce0ea93e8c3a6d24478f0952d9a1648d
#
_entry.id   ce0ea93e8c3a6d24478f0952d9a1648d
#
_cell.length_a   1.000
_cell.length_b   1.000
_cell.length_c   1.000
_cell.angle_alpha   90.00
_cell.angle_beta   90.00
_cell.angle_gamma   90.00
#
_symmetry.space_group_name_H-M   'P 1'
#
loop_
_entity.id
_entity.type
_entity.pdbx_description
1 polymer ?
#
loop_
_entity_poly.entity_id
_entity_poly.type
_entity_poly.pdbx_seq_one_letter_code
_entity_poly.pdbx_strand_id
1 'polypeptide(L)'
;MKRTEIKTLKKASGITLHVRAMLFLLAILLAACNPAPDNTLEGKVTPEEAKSIAREAFLWGMHPVGIYHWRHVYSQNAGINRIYWSRKPMKAFPRMATTPNATTLYGTAMLDLSEEPVVIVIPEITNLYWSVQMVDNYARWWHMIGSQFNAPGTVKRLLIGPDWRGSLPDGFVGADIVKSPSNFSGALVRIALTDDTEEELQLVNSIQDRITLMTLSQWEASGRKEVKAEDMPITPANYPTYPGMDTISTQGRLKGMDFMRWVSLVLNDPSFTKQEDGYKEINALARFERIGLKAGTSFDPSLLAPEIKLAIEEGIEEGRKDAMALADKGTGVNRNGWDFSNDLRYKDTDWEQRAFYGLIALLAPIPSRSHTGSFCMKDSEGNPLSGKHKYTITFNLDDMPPVSEFWEMPLYDKEGYFYDNPLDRYSLNSFMLERGKLHTENGKLVIYVQHDKPSDPKQLQNWLPAPEDGFQFAARFYGAYTPIIDGSYNMPGVVRVD
;
A
#
# COMPACT_ATOMS: atom_id res chain seq x y z
N MET A 1 -25.08 -86.29 30.39
CA MET A 1 -24.28 -85.22 30.99
C MET A 1 -24.01 -84.12 29.90
N LYS A 2 -24.65 -83.02 29.99
CA LYS A 2 -24.43 -81.73 29.31
C LYS A 2 -25.76 -81.01 28.95
N ARG A 3 -26.46 -80.47 29.98
CA ARG A 3 -27.61 -79.57 29.77
C ARG A 3 -27.96 -78.74 31.01
N THR A 4 -26.97 -78.30 31.81
CA THR A 4 -27.28 -77.57 33.04
C THR A 4 -26.42 -76.30 33.26
N GLU A 5 -25.51 -75.93 32.36
CA GLU A 5 -24.64 -74.77 32.59
C GLU A 5 -24.95 -73.47 31.79
N ILE A 6 -26.02 -73.45 30.99
CA ILE A 6 -26.29 -72.27 30.13
C ILE A 6 -27.33 -71.30 30.71
N LYS A 7 -27.96 -71.57 31.86
CA LYS A 7 -28.98 -70.69 32.42
C LYS A 7 -28.50 -69.67 33.45
N THR A 8 -27.30 -69.77 33.95
CA THR A 8 -26.82 -68.86 35.01
C THR A 8 -26.06 -67.65 34.48
N LEU A 9 -25.64 -67.63 33.21
CA LEU A 9 -24.89 -66.50 32.62
C LEU A 9 -25.74 -65.40 31.96
N LYS A 10 -27.03 -65.63 31.78
CA LYS A 10 -27.93 -64.60 31.19
C LYS A 10 -28.57 -63.62 32.19
N LYS A 11 -28.45 -63.86 33.51
CA LYS A 11 -28.99 -62.93 34.53
C LYS A 11 -27.98 -61.93 35.05
N ALA A 12 -26.67 -62.14 34.84
CA ALA A 12 -25.63 -61.18 35.23
C ALA A 12 -25.35 -60.11 34.19
N SER A 13 -25.72 -60.31 32.89
CA SER A 13 -25.48 -59.34 31.82
C SER A 13 -26.51 -58.20 31.74
N GLY A 14 -27.69 -58.41 32.30
CA GLY A 14 -28.77 -57.40 32.28
C GLY A 14 -28.57 -56.25 33.29
N ILE A 15 -28.05 -56.57 34.48
CA ILE A 15 -27.81 -55.55 35.52
C ILE A 15 -26.61 -54.67 35.20
N THR A 16 -25.56 -55.21 34.57
CA THR A 16 -24.37 -54.46 34.16
C THR A 16 -24.64 -53.52 33.01
N LEU A 17 -25.59 -53.84 32.13
CA LEU A 17 -25.97 -52.99 31.00
C LEU A 17 -26.78 -51.75 31.45
N HIS A 18 -27.69 -51.93 32.43
CA HIS A 18 -28.50 -50.82 32.97
C HIS A 18 -27.66 -49.87 33.84
N VAL A 19 -26.70 -50.36 34.60
CA VAL A 19 -25.76 -49.54 35.38
C VAL A 19 -24.81 -48.76 34.47
N ARG A 20 -24.34 -49.37 33.37
CA ARG A 20 -23.52 -48.67 32.40
C ARG A 20 -24.30 -47.61 31.59
N ALA A 21 -25.55 -47.89 31.25
CA ALA A 21 -26.43 -46.91 30.60
C ALA A 21 -26.80 -45.74 31.53
N MET A 22 -27.01 -46.01 32.81
CA MET A 22 -27.30 -44.99 33.81
C MET A 22 -26.06 -44.11 34.14
N LEU A 23 -24.85 -44.70 34.18
CA LEU A 23 -23.58 -43.97 34.32
C LEU A 23 -23.24 -43.17 33.07
N PHE A 24 -23.62 -43.62 31.87
CA PHE A 24 -23.42 -42.85 30.61
C PHE A 24 -24.41 -41.70 30.52
N LEU A 25 -25.64 -41.85 30.94
CA LEU A 25 -26.65 -40.80 31.05
C LEU A 25 -26.29 -39.76 32.12
N LEU A 26 -25.73 -40.20 33.26
CA LEU A 26 -25.23 -39.29 34.31
C LEU A 26 -23.98 -38.50 33.83
N ALA A 27 -23.08 -39.12 33.05
CA ALA A 27 -21.94 -38.46 32.44
C ALA A 27 -22.33 -37.42 31.36
N ILE A 28 -23.42 -37.71 30.59
CA ILE A 28 -23.98 -36.77 29.62
C ILE A 28 -24.67 -35.60 30.32
N LEU A 29 -25.37 -35.84 31.44
CA LEU A 29 -26.01 -34.79 32.26
C LEU A 29 -24.97 -33.92 33.00
N LEU A 30 -23.84 -34.48 33.41
CA LEU A 30 -22.71 -33.73 34.02
C LEU A 30 -21.89 -32.96 32.97
N ALA A 31 -21.83 -33.44 31.73
CA ALA A 31 -21.19 -32.69 30.62
C ALA A 31 -22.10 -31.55 30.10
N ALA A 32 -23.42 -31.63 30.27
CA ALA A 32 -24.38 -30.57 29.93
C ALA A 32 -24.46 -29.46 30.98
N CYS A 33 -23.85 -29.64 32.14
CA CYS A 33 -23.79 -28.63 33.23
C CYS A 33 -22.42 -27.97 33.37
N ASN A 34 -21.47 -28.24 32.48
CA ASN A 34 -20.32 -27.33 32.36
C ASN A 34 -20.83 -26.07 31.67
N PRO A 35 -20.84 -24.92 32.35
CA PRO A 35 -21.07 -23.66 31.64
C PRO A 35 -20.09 -23.62 30.49
N ALA A 36 -20.58 -23.32 29.29
CA ALA A 36 -19.67 -22.97 28.18
C ALA A 36 -18.62 -21.99 28.73
N PRO A 37 -17.35 -22.12 28.39
CA PRO A 37 -16.35 -21.16 28.85
C PRO A 37 -16.92 -19.78 28.59
N ASP A 38 -17.02 -18.99 29.65
CA ASP A 38 -17.47 -17.60 29.55
C ASP A 38 -16.43 -16.83 28.67
N ASN A 39 -16.67 -16.87 27.36
CA ASN A 39 -15.87 -16.18 26.37
C ASN A 39 -16.23 -14.70 26.28
N THR A 40 -17.14 -14.21 27.14
CA THR A 40 -17.46 -12.79 27.17
C THR A 40 -16.27 -12.01 27.74
N LEU A 41 -15.98 -10.89 27.12
CA LEU A 41 -14.99 -9.92 27.61
C LEU A 41 -15.58 -9.01 28.71
N GLU A 42 -16.77 -9.37 29.19
CA GLU A 42 -17.49 -8.65 30.23
C GLU A 42 -16.65 -8.54 31.51
N GLY A 43 -16.46 -7.34 32.01
CA GLY A 43 -15.68 -7.07 33.24
C GLY A 43 -14.14 -7.13 33.07
N LYS A 44 -13.61 -7.47 31.89
CA LYS A 44 -12.16 -7.53 31.65
C LYS A 44 -11.53 -6.19 31.24
N VAL A 45 -12.32 -5.25 30.75
CA VAL A 45 -11.91 -3.93 30.28
C VAL A 45 -13.00 -2.90 30.58
N THR A 46 -12.61 -1.68 30.98
CA THR A 46 -13.58 -0.58 31.10
C THR A 46 -13.87 0.06 29.75
N PRO A 47 -14.98 0.81 29.57
CA PRO A 47 -15.25 1.54 28.33
C PRO A 47 -14.12 2.52 27.96
N GLU A 48 -13.54 3.24 28.94
CA GLU A 48 -12.45 4.18 28.73
C GLU A 48 -11.18 3.46 28.23
N GLU A 49 -10.88 2.31 28.82
CA GLU A 49 -9.74 1.48 28.37
C GLU A 49 -10.01 0.90 26.99
N ALA A 50 -11.21 0.42 26.72
CA ALA A 50 -11.60 -0.12 25.41
C ALA A 50 -11.50 0.94 24.31
N LYS A 51 -11.96 2.16 24.59
CA LYS A 51 -11.83 3.32 23.70
C LYS A 51 -10.36 3.64 23.41
N SER A 52 -9.51 3.74 24.45
CA SER A 52 -8.09 4.00 24.31
C SER A 52 -7.38 2.93 23.49
N ILE A 53 -7.67 1.65 23.75
CA ILE A 53 -7.08 0.53 23.00
C ILE A 53 -7.55 0.53 21.55
N ALA A 54 -8.83 0.80 21.30
CA ALA A 54 -9.37 0.85 19.94
C ALA A 54 -8.80 2.00 19.11
N ARG A 55 -8.58 3.19 19.73
CA ARG A 55 -7.86 4.30 19.11
C ARG A 55 -6.45 3.86 18.68
N GLU A 56 -5.71 3.22 19.58
CA GLU A 56 -4.37 2.72 19.30
C GLU A 56 -4.38 1.63 18.20
N ALA A 57 -5.33 0.69 18.26
CA ALA A 57 -5.49 -0.35 17.25
C ALA A 57 -5.85 0.21 15.86
N PHE A 58 -6.62 1.30 15.80
CA PHE A 58 -6.88 2.01 14.55
C PHE A 58 -5.61 2.63 13.97
N LEU A 59 -4.86 3.37 14.76
CA LEU A 59 -3.64 4.03 14.31
C LEU A 59 -2.58 3.02 13.86
N TRP A 60 -2.41 1.94 14.62
CA TRP A 60 -1.51 0.84 14.26
C TRP A 60 -1.97 0.12 12.99
N GLY A 61 -3.27 -0.21 12.95
CA GLY A 61 -3.85 -1.12 11.96
C GLY A 61 -4.06 -0.51 10.58
N MET A 62 -4.07 0.82 10.46
CA MET A 62 -4.50 1.47 9.21
C MET A 62 -3.65 1.06 8.00
N HIS A 63 -2.32 1.05 8.11
CA HIS A 63 -1.45 0.57 7.03
C HIS A 63 -1.53 -0.95 6.82
N PRO A 64 -1.35 -1.81 7.84
CA PRO A 64 -1.48 -3.26 7.66
C PRO A 64 -2.81 -3.67 7.03
N VAL A 65 -3.92 -3.08 7.46
CA VAL A 65 -5.24 -3.33 6.87
C VAL A 65 -5.29 -2.86 5.41
N GLY A 66 -4.74 -1.68 5.11
CA GLY A 66 -4.65 -1.17 3.74
C GLY A 66 -3.84 -2.10 2.82
N ILE A 67 -2.67 -2.53 3.27
CA ILE A 67 -1.80 -3.48 2.53
C ILE A 67 -2.49 -4.84 2.36
N TYR A 68 -3.17 -5.34 3.41
CA TYR A 68 -3.91 -6.60 3.32
C TYR A 68 -5.02 -6.53 2.27
N HIS A 69 -5.80 -5.44 2.27
CA HIS A 69 -6.85 -5.22 1.27
C HIS A 69 -6.26 -5.04 -0.14
N TRP A 70 -5.18 -4.29 -0.29
CA TRP A 70 -4.48 -4.12 -1.57
C TRP A 70 -4.01 -5.45 -2.12
N ARG A 71 -3.39 -6.30 -1.28
CA ARG A 71 -3.01 -7.67 -1.61
C ARG A 71 -4.21 -8.48 -2.07
N HIS A 72 -5.32 -8.42 -1.33
CA HIS A 72 -6.55 -9.14 -1.69
C HIS A 72 -7.05 -8.75 -3.08
N VAL A 73 -7.23 -7.46 -3.35
CA VAL A 73 -7.73 -6.97 -4.64
C VAL A 73 -6.84 -7.40 -5.80
N TYR A 74 -5.54 -7.24 -5.68
CA TYR A 74 -4.63 -7.58 -6.78
C TYR A 74 -4.48 -9.09 -6.97
N SER A 75 -4.42 -9.87 -5.89
CA SER A 75 -4.28 -11.32 -6.01
C SER A 75 -5.52 -12.00 -6.57
N GLN A 76 -6.72 -11.44 -6.38
CA GLN A 76 -7.94 -11.94 -7.04
C GLN A 76 -7.87 -11.78 -8.56
N ASN A 77 -7.26 -10.71 -9.05
CA ASN A 77 -7.19 -10.39 -10.48
C ASN A 77 -5.95 -10.98 -11.16
N ALA A 78 -4.81 -10.95 -10.49
CA ALA A 78 -3.52 -11.31 -11.09
C ALA A 78 -2.89 -12.57 -10.49
N GLY A 79 -3.40 -13.06 -9.35
CA GLY A 79 -2.74 -14.09 -8.54
C GLY A 79 -1.55 -13.52 -7.76
N ILE A 80 -0.73 -14.43 -7.20
CA ILE A 80 0.51 -14.10 -6.50
C ILE A 80 1.72 -14.42 -7.37
N ASN A 81 2.87 -13.84 -7.04
CA ASN A 81 4.15 -14.06 -7.72
C ASN A 81 4.10 -13.79 -9.23
N ARG A 82 3.29 -12.81 -9.62
CA ARG A 82 3.07 -12.40 -11.00
C ARG A 82 2.84 -10.88 -11.06
N ILE A 83 3.35 -10.20 -12.11
CA ILE A 83 3.14 -8.76 -12.28
C ILE A 83 1.82 -8.52 -13.01
N TYR A 84 1.00 -7.64 -12.45
CA TYR A 84 -0.13 -7.03 -13.15
C TYR A 84 0.33 -5.68 -13.73
N TRP A 85 0.23 -5.52 -15.04
CA TRP A 85 0.71 -4.34 -15.76
C TRP A 85 -0.40 -3.36 -16.11
N SER A 86 -0.18 -2.09 -15.81
CA SER A 86 -0.88 -0.99 -16.49
C SER A 86 -0.22 -0.75 -17.85
N ARG A 87 -0.95 -0.99 -18.91
CA ARG A 87 -0.45 -0.86 -20.29
C ARG A 87 -0.67 0.54 -20.89
N LYS A 88 -1.38 1.40 -20.18
CA LYS A 88 -1.70 2.78 -20.58
C LYS A 88 -1.55 3.72 -19.37
N PRO A 89 -1.26 5.01 -19.61
CA PRO A 89 -1.28 6.02 -18.56
C PRO A 89 -2.65 6.09 -17.87
N MET A 90 -2.64 6.45 -16.61
CA MET A 90 -3.89 6.75 -15.89
C MET A 90 -4.52 8.01 -16.46
N LYS A 91 -5.85 8.01 -16.53
CA LYS A 91 -6.69 9.11 -17.00
C LYS A 91 -7.63 9.57 -15.89
N ALA A 92 -8.37 10.66 -16.14
CA ALA A 92 -9.38 11.16 -15.22
C ALA A 92 -10.47 10.11 -14.92
N PHE A 93 -10.74 9.23 -15.89
CA PHE A 93 -11.69 8.12 -15.76
C PHE A 93 -11.11 6.81 -16.30
N PRO A 94 -11.44 5.65 -15.64
CA PRO A 94 -12.15 5.54 -14.35
C PRO A 94 -11.27 6.03 -13.17
N ARG A 95 -11.90 6.53 -12.10
CA ARG A 95 -11.22 6.96 -10.87
C ARG A 95 -10.75 5.75 -10.06
N MET A 96 -9.55 5.26 -10.34
CA MET A 96 -9.03 4.03 -9.72
C MET A 96 -8.18 4.28 -8.48
N ALA A 97 -7.42 5.38 -8.45
CA ALA A 97 -6.52 5.73 -7.36
C ALA A 97 -6.46 7.24 -7.19
N THR A 98 -6.23 7.70 -5.97
CA THR A 98 -5.93 9.10 -5.69
C THR A 98 -4.47 9.41 -5.98
N THR A 99 -4.20 10.64 -6.34
CA THR A 99 -2.88 11.16 -6.70
C THR A 99 -2.08 10.25 -7.65
N PRO A 100 -2.70 9.78 -8.77
CA PRO A 100 -2.02 8.91 -9.70
C PRO A 100 -0.86 9.64 -10.39
N ASN A 101 0.09 8.87 -10.93
CA ASN A 101 1.20 9.42 -11.70
C ASN A 101 0.78 9.58 -13.18
N ALA A 102 1.18 10.67 -13.82
CA ALA A 102 0.89 10.94 -15.22
C ALA A 102 2.02 10.52 -16.18
N THR A 103 3.21 10.27 -15.64
CA THR A 103 4.46 10.16 -16.41
C THR A 103 5.07 8.76 -16.35
N THR A 104 4.46 7.81 -15.62
CA THR A 104 4.98 6.43 -15.55
C THR A 104 3.88 5.41 -15.75
N LEU A 105 4.23 4.27 -16.38
CA LEU A 105 3.40 3.06 -16.33
C LEU A 105 3.76 2.21 -15.12
N TYR A 106 2.76 1.56 -14.54
CA TYR A 106 2.91 0.75 -13.35
C TYR A 106 2.85 -0.75 -13.63
N GLY A 107 3.65 -1.49 -12.87
CA GLY A 107 3.44 -2.92 -12.62
C GLY A 107 3.24 -3.14 -11.13
N THR A 108 2.33 -4.02 -10.76
CA THR A 108 2.08 -4.38 -9.37
C THR A 108 2.14 -5.88 -9.21
N ALA A 109 2.87 -6.36 -8.21
CA ALA A 109 2.93 -7.78 -7.86
C ALA A 109 2.74 -7.97 -6.37
N MET A 110 2.01 -9.02 -6.02
CA MET A 110 1.87 -9.53 -4.66
C MET A 110 2.72 -10.78 -4.53
N LEU A 111 3.76 -10.71 -3.71
CA LEU A 111 4.73 -11.78 -3.55
C LEU A 111 4.38 -12.60 -2.32
N ASP A 112 4.36 -13.92 -2.47
CA ASP A 112 4.37 -14.88 -1.38
C ASP A 112 5.71 -15.63 -1.44
N LEU A 113 6.51 -15.46 -0.39
CA LEU A 113 7.85 -16.02 -0.23
C LEU A 113 7.87 -17.12 0.83
N SER A 114 6.69 -17.62 1.26
CA SER A 114 6.59 -18.62 2.32
C SER A 114 7.05 -20.01 1.87
N GLU A 115 6.75 -20.37 0.64
CA GLU A 115 7.03 -21.71 0.10
C GLU A 115 8.40 -21.78 -0.60
N GLU A 116 8.67 -20.80 -1.48
CA GLU A 116 9.90 -20.77 -2.27
C GLU A 116 10.31 -19.33 -2.63
N PRO A 117 11.58 -19.12 -3.05
CA PRO A 117 12.03 -17.83 -3.55
C PRO A 117 11.31 -17.38 -4.82
N VAL A 118 11.30 -16.08 -5.05
CA VAL A 118 10.81 -15.45 -6.28
C VAL A 118 11.99 -14.84 -7.03
N VAL A 119 12.07 -15.12 -8.32
CA VAL A 119 13.06 -14.55 -9.24
C VAL A 119 12.45 -13.33 -9.91
N ILE A 120 13.19 -12.23 -9.90
CA ILE A 120 12.89 -11.05 -10.72
C ILE A 120 14.05 -10.78 -11.67
N VAL A 121 13.76 -10.61 -12.96
CA VAL A 121 14.73 -10.23 -13.99
C VAL A 121 14.21 -9.00 -14.70
N ILE A 122 15.00 -7.93 -14.66
CA ILE A 122 14.75 -6.70 -15.39
C ILE A 122 15.77 -6.66 -16.54
N PRO A 123 15.34 -6.60 -17.81
CA PRO A 123 16.24 -6.45 -18.94
C PRO A 123 17.00 -5.13 -18.85
N GLU A 124 18.06 -4.99 -19.59
CA GLU A 124 18.71 -3.70 -19.71
C GLU A 124 17.72 -2.67 -20.29
N ILE A 125 17.51 -1.59 -19.55
CA ILE A 125 16.66 -0.46 -19.92
C ILE A 125 17.57 0.76 -20.01
N THR A 126 17.70 1.30 -21.21
CA THR A 126 18.52 2.47 -21.49
C THR A 126 17.63 3.70 -21.72
N ASN A 127 18.10 4.87 -21.27
CA ASN A 127 17.49 6.18 -21.51
C ASN A 127 16.05 6.36 -20.95
N LEU A 128 15.61 5.47 -20.05
CA LEU A 128 14.34 5.59 -19.35
C LEU A 128 14.56 5.38 -17.86
N TYR A 129 13.88 6.21 -17.06
CA TYR A 129 13.75 5.90 -15.64
C TYR A 129 12.94 4.62 -15.45
N TRP A 130 13.41 3.76 -14.57
CA TRP A 130 12.68 2.61 -14.10
C TRP A 130 13.00 2.31 -12.64
N SER A 131 12.06 1.74 -11.92
CA SER A 131 12.27 1.29 -10.56
C SER A 131 11.38 0.10 -10.19
N VAL A 132 11.86 -0.74 -9.28
CA VAL A 132 11.05 -1.70 -8.53
C VAL A 132 11.23 -1.38 -7.06
N GLN A 133 10.14 -1.07 -6.40
CA GLN A 133 10.09 -0.68 -5.01
C GLN A 133 9.30 -1.74 -4.24
N MET A 134 9.92 -2.34 -3.23
CA MET A 134 9.36 -3.44 -2.47
C MET A 134 8.88 -2.95 -1.12
N VAL A 135 7.66 -3.30 -0.78
CA VAL A 135 6.96 -2.87 0.43
C VAL A 135 6.48 -4.08 1.22
N ASP A 136 6.64 -4.03 2.55
CA ASP A 136 6.17 -5.09 3.44
C ASP A 136 4.73 -4.86 3.94
N ASN A 137 4.26 -5.73 4.83
CA ASN A 137 2.93 -5.71 5.42
C ASN A 137 2.58 -4.42 6.18
N TYR A 138 3.59 -3.67 6.60
CA TYR A 138 3.41 -2.43 7.37
C TYR A 138 3.66 -1.18 6.52
N ALA A 139 3.60 -1.33 5.18
CA ALA A 139 3.92 -0.30 4.20
C ALA A 139 5.35 0.26 4.31
N ARG A 140 6.30 -0.54 4.84
CA ARG A 140 7.72 -0.17 4.87
C ARG A 140 8.38 -0.52 3.54
N TRP A 141 9.03 0.45 2.92
CA TRP A 141 9.81 0.25 1.71
C TRP A 141 11.18 -0.33 2.07
N TRP A 142 11.31 -1.63 1.99
CA TRP A 142 12.49 -2.34 2.49
C TRP A 142 13.58 -2.57 1.44
N HIS A 143 13.23 -2.60 0.14
CA HIS A 143 14.21 -2.78 -0.93
C HIS A 143 13.81 -2.04 -2.20
N MET A 144 14.82 -1.56 -2.93
CA MET A 144 14.65 -0.82 -4.19
C MET A 144 15.74 -1.21 -5.17
N ILE A 145 15.35 -1.43 -6.42
CA ILE A 145 16.22 -1.54 -7.59
C ILE A 145 15.69 -0.58 -8.65
N GLY A 146 16.58 -0.10 -9.53
CA GLY A 146 16.18 0.87 -10.56
C GLY A 146 17.35 1.54 -11.22
N SER A 147 17.09 2.42 -12.18
CA SER A 147 18.10 3.23 -12.89
C SER A 147 19.02 3.99 -11.94
N GLN A 148 18.51 4.42 -10.80
CA GLN A 148 19.25 5.16 -9.77
C GLN A 148 20.16 4.29 -8.89
N PHE A 149 19.90 2.99 -8.79
CA PHE A 149 20.52 2.10 -7.81
C PHE A 149 21.37 1.01 -8.42
N ASN A 150 21.25 0.79 -9.72
CA ASN A 150 21.91 -0.29 -10.43
C ASN A 150 22.80 0.26 -11.54
N ALA A 151 23.94 -0.36 -11.77
CA ALA A 151 24.72 -0.13 -12.97
C ALA A 151 23.91 -0.54 -14.22
N PRO A 152 24.19 0.03 -15.40
CA PRO A 152 23.59 -0.39 -16.66
C PRO A 152 23.74 -1.90 -16.88
N GLY A 153 22.76 -2.52 -17.49
CA GLY A 153 22.72 -3.96 -17.78
C GLY A 153 21.50 -4.65 -17.19
N THR A 154 21.40 -5.95 -17.44
CA THR A 154 20.31 -6.78 -16.88
C THR A 154 20.47 -6.92 -15.37
N VAL A 155 19.39 -6.64 -14.63
CA VAL A 155 19.33 -6.82 -13.17
C VAL A 155 18.54 -8.08 -12.84
N LYS A 156 19.18 -9.02 -12.15
CA LYS A 156 18.57 -10.26 -11.67
C LYS A 156 18.64 -10.30 -10.15
N ARG A 157 17.54 -10.66 -9.48
CA ARG A 157 17.48 -10.86 -8.02
C ARG A 157 16.72 -12.12 -7.67
N LEU A 158 17.16 -12.77 -6.60
CA LEU A 158 16.48 -13.86 -5.93
C LEU A 158 15.90 -13.32 -4.61
N LEU A 159 14.60 -13.13 -4.59
CA LEU A 159 13.87 -12.65 -3.42
C LEU A 159 13.55 -13.84 -2.53
N ILE A 160 14.04 -13.82 -1.29
CA ILE A 160 13.84 -14.91 -0.33
C ILE A 160 13.04 -14.41 0.88
N GLY A 161 12.18 -15.27 1.43
CA GLY A 161 11.49 -15.00 2.69
C GLY A 161 12.42 -15.12 3.90
N PRO A 162 12.01 -14.64 5.09
CA PRO A 162 12.82 -14.69 6.31
C PRO A 162 13.13 -16.12 6.77
N ASP A 163 12.24 -17.05 6.44
CA ASP A 163 12.34 -18.46 6.87
C ASP A 163 13.05 -19.37 5.85
N TRP A 164 13.40 -18.84 4.68
CA TRP A 164 14.08 -19.63 3.64
C TRP A 164 15.46 -20.10 4.11
N ARG A 165 15.77 -21.40 3.91
CA ARG A 165 17.02 -22.06 4.31
C ARG A 165 17.64 -22.89 3.18
N GLY A 166 17.17 -22.69 1.93
CA GLY A 166 17.68 -23.39 0.77
C GLY A 166 19.12 -22.99 0.42
N SER A 167 19.75 -23.77 -0.43
CA SER A 167 21.06 -23.48 -1.01
C SER A 167 20.92 -22.45 -2.14
N LEU A 168 22.02 -21.75 -2.45
CA LEU A 168 22.10 -20.84 -3.60
C LEU A 168 21.82 -21.64 -4.88
N PRO A 169 20.78 -21.27 -5.66
CA PRO A 169 20.49 -21.95 -6.92
C PRO A 169 21.54 -21.65 -7.99
N ASP A 170 21.71 -22.57 -8.92
CA ASP A 170 22.59 -22.37 -10.08
C ASP A 170 22.22 -21.10 -10.87
N GLY A 171 23.24 -20.36 -11.27
CA GLY A 171 23.07 -19.13 -12.04
C GLY A 171 22.80 -17.89 -11.19
N PHE A 172 22.83 -17.99 -9.85
CA PHE A 172 22.82 -16.86 -8.93
C PHE A 172 24.13 -16.78 -8.16
N VAL A 173 24.50 -15.57 -7.78
CA VAL A 173 25.62 -15.29 -6.85
C VAL A 173 25.06 -14.67 -5.57
N GLY A 174 25.83 -14.69 -4.48
CA GLY A 174 25.36 -14.17 -3.21
C GLY A 174 24.82 -12.72 -3.25
N ALA A 175 25.38 -11.88 -4.12
CA ALA A 175 24.93 -10.50 -4.33
C ALA A 175 23.55 -10.39 -5.01
N ASP A 176 23.06 -11.45 -5.63
CA ASP A 176 21.71 -11.48 -6.23
C ASP A 176 20.61 -11.74 -5.20
N ILE A 177 20.98 -12.26 -4.02
CA ILE A 177 20.02 -12.61 -2.97
C ILE A 177 19.55 -11.35 -2.25
N VAL A 178 18.24 -11.22 -2.17
CA VAL A 178 17.57 -10.14 -1.43
C VAL A 178 16.60 -10.76 -0.42
N LYS A 179 16.90 -10.60 0.88
CA LYS A 179 16.09 -11.16 1.95
C LYS A 179 14.97 -10.19 2.34
N SER A 180 13.72 -10.64 2.21
CA SER A 180 12.55 -9.90 2.67
C SER A 180 12.42 -9.97 4.19
N PRO A 181 11.93 -8.90 4.85
CA PRO A 181 11.64 -8.91 6.28
C PRO A 181 10.42 -9.77 6.64
N SER A 182 9.56 -10.11 5.66
CA SER A 182 8.35 -10.91 5.85
C SER A 182 8.15 -11.86 4.68
N ASN A 183 7.33 -12.90 4.87
CA ASN A 183 6.96 -13.83 3.80
C ASN A 183 6.06 -13.18 2.73
N PHE A 184 5.41 -12.07 3.04
CA PHE A 184 4.72 -11.23 2.06
C PHE A 184 5.59 -10.03 1.66
N SER A 185 5.52 -9.64 0.39
CA SER A 185 5.97 -8.33 -0.09
C SER A 185 5.08 -7.87 -1.25
N GLY A 186 4.70 -6.59 -1.25
CA GLY A 186 4.26 -5.93 -2.47
C GLY A 186 5.46 -5.47 -3.28
N ALA A 187 5.36 -5.51 -4.60
CA ALA A 187 6.33 -4.90 -5.50
C ALA A 187 5.62 -3.94 -6.45
N LEU A 188 6.11 -2.71 -6.49
CA LEU A 188 5.62 -1.65 -7.36
C LEU A 188 6.69 -1.30 -8.39
N VAL A 189 6.42 -1.62 -9.64
CA VAL A 189 7.31 -1.33 -10.77
C VAL A 189 6.86 -0.03 -11.42
N ARG A 190 7.80 0.81 -11.81
CA ARG A 190 7.56 2.01 -12.61
C ARG A 190 8.51 2.05 -13.79
N ILE A 191 8.00 2.45 -14.96
CA ILE A 191 8.79 2.77 -16.14
C ILE A 191 8.27 4.10 -16.67
N ALA A 192 9.16 5.07 -16.87
CA ALA A 192 8.76 6.38 -17.35
C ALA A 192 8.28 6.34 -18.80
N LEU A 193 7.31 7.22 -19.09
CA LEU A 193 6.95 7.64 -20.43
C LEU A 193 7.57 9.03 -20.65
N THR A 194 8.51 9.14 -21.54
CA THR A 194 9.19 10.42 -21.82
C THR A 194 8.43 11.25 -22.85
N ASP A 195 7.47 10.63 -23.51
CA ASP A 195 6.55 11.25 -24.45
C ASP A 195 5.14 10.64 -24.36
N ASP A 196 4.15 11.31 -24.93
CA ASP A 196 2.74 10.88 -25.01
C ASP A 196 2.39 10.21 -26.35
N THR A 197 3.40 9.78 -27.12
CA THR A 197 3.23 9.13 -28.44
C THR A 197 2.90 7.65 -28.31
N GLU A 198 2.24 7.11 -29.33
CA GLU A 198 1.95 5.67 -29.40
C GLU A 198 3.23 4.84 -29.53
N GLU A 199 4.27 5.36 -30.20
CA GLU A 199 5.57 4.71 -30.34
C GLU A 199 6.26 4.55 -28.99
N GLU A 200 6.22 5.57 -28.12
CA GLU A 200 6.78 5.51 -26.79
C GLU A 200 5.99 4.51 -25.91
N LEU A 201 4.67 4.53 -26.01
CA LEU A 201 3.83 3.59 -25.30
C LEU A 201 4.12 2.13 -25.70
N GLN A 202 4.27 1.86 -26.98
CA GLN A 202 4.65 0.54 -27.48
C GLN A 202 6.05 0.12 -27.03
N LEU A 203 7.03 1.05 -27.01
CA LEU A 203 8.36 0.79 -26.48
C LEU A 203 8.29 0.36 -25.02
N VAL A 204 7.62 1.13 -24.17
CA VAL A 204 7.50 0.81 -22.74
C VAL A 204 6.74 -0.50 -22.53
N ASN A 205 5.69 -0.76 -23.28
CA ASN A 205 4.96 -2.04 -23.22
C ASN A 205 5.86 -3.22 -23.61
N SER A 206 6.71 -3.06 -24.62
CA SER A 206 7.66 -4.09 -25.03
C SER A 206 8.73 -4.38 -23.94
N ILE A 207 9.13 -3.35 -23.18
CA ILE A 207 10.01 -3.51 -22.01
C ILE A 207 9.26 -4.27 -20.90
N GLN A 208 8.01 -3.91 -20.61
CA GLN A 208 7.18 -4.61 -19.63
C GLN A 208 7.06 -6.11 -19.94
N ASP A 209 6.93 -6.48 -21.22
CA ASP A 209 6.83 -7.87 -21.69
C ASP A 209 8.10 -8.70 -21.42
N ARG A 210 9.24 -8.05 -21.27
CA ARG A 210 10.53 -8.69 -21.00
C ARG A 210 10.89 -8.73 -19.51
N ILE A 211 10.13 -8.03 -18.65
CA ILE A 211 10.34 -8.11 -17.21
C ILE A 211 9.71 -9.39 -16.68
N THR A 212 10.55 -10.26 -16.14
CA THR A 212 10.15 -11.55 -15.59
C THR A 212 10.05 -11.48 -14.06
N LEU A 213 8.95 -11.95 -13.51
CA LEU A 213 8.77 -12.19 -12.08
C LEU A 213 7.98 -13.47 -11.91
N MET A 214 8.58 -14.48 -11.27
CA MET A 214 8.00 -15.81 -11.08
C MET A 214 8.69 -16.54 -9.93
N THR A 215 8.13 -17.65 -9.48
CA THR A 215 8.78 -18.49 -8.47
C THR A 215 10.06 -19.13 -9.02
N LEU A 216 10.95 -19.55 -8.12
CA LEU A 216 12.20 -20.20 -8.54
C LEU A 216 11.95 -21.48 -9.35
N SER A 217 10.99 -22.30 -8.92
CA SER A 217 10.62 -23.52 -9.65
C SER A 217 10.10 -23.24 -11.06
N GLN A 218 9.29 -22.20 -11.23
CA GLN A 218 8.81 -21.75 -12.54
C GLN A 218 9.97 -21.21 -13.41
N TRP A 219 10.90 -20.48 -12.81
CA TRP A 219 12.09 -19.97 -13.49
C TRP A 219 12.96 -21.11 -14.03
N GLU A 220 13.20 -22.12 -13.22
CA GLU A 220 13.94 -23.31 -13.65
C GLU A 220 13.20 -24.09 -14.74
N ALA A 221 11.89 -24.29 -14.59
CA ALA A 221 11.05 -24.97 -15.58
C ALA A 221 10.98 -24.24 -16.93
N SER A 222 11.09 -22.90 -16.94
CA SER A 222 11.16 -22.10 -18.17
C SER A 222 12.49 -22.23 -18.92
N GLY A 223 13.46 -22.95 -18.35
CA GLY A 223 14.83 -23.01 -18.85
C GLY A 223 15.59 -21.69 -18.59
N ARG A 224 15.19 -20.95 -17.56
CA ARG A 224 15.81 -19.68 -17.12
C ARG A 224 15.70 -18.57 -18.18
N LYS A 225 14.55 -18.53 -18.85
CA LYS A 225 14.24 -17.55 -19.93
C LYS A 225 13.21 -16.54 -19.48
N GLU A 226 13.23 -15.38 -20.14
CA GLU A 226 12.18 -14.38 -20.01
C GLU A 226 10.81 -14.97 -20.37
N VAL A 227 9.80 -14.73 -19.55
CA VAL A 227 8.42 -15.16 -19.78
C VAL A 227 7.51 -13.97 -19.47
N LYS A 228 6.59 -13.66 -20.37
CA LYS A 228 5.62 -12.59 -20.18
C LYS A 228 4.70 -12.91 -19.02
N ALA A 229 4.32 -11.88 -18.26
CA ALA A 229 3.40 -12.03 -17.15
C ALA A 229 2.05 -12.65 -17.54
N GLU A 230 1.56 -12.34 -18.74
CA GLU A 230 0.29 -12.88 -19.28
C GLU A 230 0.35 -14.38 -19.61
N ASP A 231 1.54 -14.91 -19.91
CA ASP A 231 1.77 -16.34 -20.19
C ASP A 231 1.98 -17.15 -18.91
N MET A 232 2.09 -16.50 -17.75
CA MET A 232 2.24 -17.16 -16.47
C MET A 232 0.89 -17.64 -15.93
N PRO A 233 0.83 -18.82 -15.30
CA PRO A 233 -0.39 -19.27 -14.64
C PRO A 233 -0.75 -18.34 -13.48
N ILE A 234 -2.06 -18.13 -13.29
CA ILE A 234 -2.56 -17.40 -12.11
C ILE A 234 -2.49 -18.34 -10.91
N THR A 235 -1.65 -18.03 -9.95
CA THR A 235 -1.55 -18.76 -8.68
C THR A 235 -2.43 -18.05 -7.65
N PRO A 236 -3.49 -18.70 -7.10
CA PRO A 236 -4.34 -18.12 -6.10
C PRO A 236 -3.58 -17.82 -4.81
N ALA A 237 -3.96 -16.74 -4.12
CA ALA A 237 -3.46 -16.48 -2.77
C ALA A 237 -4.15 -17.38 -1.75
N ASN A 238 -3.39 -17.83 -0.76
CA ASN A 238 -3.89 -18.65 0.35
C ASN A 238 -3.69 -17.90 1.68
N TYR A 239 -4.60 -17.00 2.01
CA TYR A 239 -4.61 -16.23 3.26
C TYR A 239 -6.04 -15.98 3.75
N PRO A 240 -6.24 -15.66 5.05
CA PRO A 240 -7.56 -15.44 5.61
C PRO A 240 -8.36 -14.34 4.90
N THR A 241 -9.66 -14.61 4.66
CA THR A 241 -10.62 -13.67 4.09
C THR A 241 -11.96 -13.76 4.85
N TYR A 242 -12.86 -12.80 4.62
CA TYR A 242 -14.24 -12.90 5.10
C TYR A 242 -15.25 -12.32 4.09
N PRO A 243 -16.55 -12.66 4.18
CA PRO A 243 -17.57 -12.17 3.24
C PRO A 243 -17.63 -10.64 3.14
N GLY A 244 -17.74 -10.12 1.94
CA GLY A 244 -17.82 -8.67 1.67
C GLY A 244 -16.48 -7.95 1.67
N MET A 245 -15.36 -8.65 1.82
CA MET A 245 -14.02 -8.09 1.85
C MET A 245 -13.67 -7.29 0.60
N ASP A 246 -14.02 -7.78 -0.56
CA ASP A 246 -13.79 -7.17 -1.88
C ASP A 246 -14.66 -5.94 -2.17
N THR A 247 -15.71 -5.71 -1.37
CA THR A 247 -16.56 -4.52 -1.48
C THR A 247 -16.08 -3.35 -0.61
N ILE A 248 -15.07 -3.58 0.24
CA ILE A 248 -14.53 -2.58 1.17
C ILE A 248 -13.47 -1.74 0.45
N SER A 249 -13.63 -0.42 0.50
CA SER A 249 -12.68 0.51 -0.11
C SER A 249 -11.30 0.49 0.56
N THR A 250 -10.23 0.54 -0.25
CA THR A 250 -8.84 0.67 0.21
C THR A 250 -8.52 2.03 0.84
N GLN A 251 -9.34 3.06 0.58
CA GLN A 251 -9.05 4.45 0.95
C GLN A 251 -9.44 4.83 2.38
N GLY A 252 -9.22 3.96 3.34
CA GLY A 252 -9.45 4.28 4.75
C GLY A 252 -10.91 4.50 5.14
N ARG A 253 -11.86 4.09 4.28
CA ARG A 253 -13.31 4.17 4.56
C ARG A 253 -13.81 3.09 5.49
N LEU A 254 -12.95 2.22 5.94
CA LEU A 254 -13.26 1.20 6.93
C LEU A 254 -13.64 1.85 8.25
N LYS A 255 -14.77 1.44 8.82
CA LYS A 255 -15.36 2.06 10.00
C LYS A 255 -15.80 1.00 11.00
N GLY A 256 -15.84 1.40 12.26
CA GLY A 256 -16.44 0.63 13.32
C GLY A 256 -15.91 -0.80 13.42
N MET A 257 -16.77 -1.74 13.73
CA MET A 257 -16.40 -3.13 13.94
C MET A 257 -15.84 -3.84 12.72
N ASP A 258 -16.15 -3.37 11.50
CA ASP A 258 -15.57 -3.94 10.29
C ASP A 258 -14.06 -3.66 10.20
N PHE A 259 -13.61 -2.48 10.61
CA PHE A 259 -12.18 -2.21 10.71
C PHE A 259 -11.48 -3.20 11.67
N MET A 260 -12.08 -3.48 12.84
CA MET A 260 -11.55 -4.45 13.79
C MET A 260 -11.54 -5.89 13.24
N ARG A 261 -12.50 -6.25 12.40
CA ARG A 261 -12.46 -7.53 11.67
C ARG A 261 -11.29 -7.60 10.70
N TRP A 262 -11.00 -6.52 9.99
CA TRP A 262 -9.82 -6.42 9.15
C TRP A 262 -8.51 -6.53 9.95
N VAL A 263 -8.43 -5.85 11.09
CA VAL A 263 -7.28 -5.98 12.00
C VAL A 263 -7.12 -7.45 12.44
N SER A 264 -8.23 -8.12 12.75
CA SER A 264 -8.20 -9.55 13.10
C SER A 264 -7.67 -10.43 11.96
N LEU A 265 -8.03 -10.15 10.69
CA LEU A 265 -7.46 -10.86 9.55
C LEU A 265 -5.95 -10.67 9.46
N VAL A 266 -5.47 -9.43 9.61
CA VAL A 266 -4.04 -9.12 9.65
C VAL A 266 -3.33 -9.92 10.74
N LEU A 267 -3.87 -9.95 11.95
CA LEU A 267 -3.29 -10.68 13.08
C LEU A 267 -3.26 -12.21 12.88
N ASN A 268 -4.16 -12.75 12.08
CA ASN A 268 -4.25 -14.18 11.76
C ASN A 268 -3.47 -14.59 10.51
N ASP A 269 -2.91 -13.62 9.78
CA ASP A 269 -2.09 -13.91 8.62
C ASP A 269 -0.63 -14.18 9.06
N PRO A 270 -0.08 -15.39 8.82
CA PRO A 270 1.27 -15.75 9.22
C PRO A 270 2.34 -14.80 8.66
N SER A 271 2.10 -14.18 7.51
CA SER A 271 3.04 -13.26 6.90
C SER A 271 3.16 -11.93 7.66
N PHE A 272 2.15 -11.54 8.45
CA PHE A 272 2.18 -10.34 9.28
C PHE A 272 2.80 -10.57 10.67
N THR A 273 2.75 -11.80 11.18
CA THR A 273 3.15 -12.10 12.57
C THR A 273 4.64 -12.41 12.74
N LYS A 274 5.40 -12.55 11.65
CA LYS A 274 6.82 -12.98 11.67
C LYS A 274 7.80 -11.87 11.30
N GLN A 275 7.70 -10.69 11.90
CA GLN A 275 8.64 -9.61 11.59
C GLN A 275 9.82 -9.54 12.55
N GLU A 276 11.02 -9.32 12.02
CA GLU A 276 12.26 -9.20 12.78
C GLU A 276 12.28 -7.99 13.75
N ASP A 277 11.52 -6.91 13.45
CA ASP A 277 11.50 -5.65 14.22
C ASP A 277 10.31 -5.52 15.19
N GLY A 278 9.60 -6.60 15.46
CA GLY A 278 8.26 -6.58 16.05
C GLY A 278 8.15 -6.32 17.56
N TYR A 279 9.25 -6.08 18.31
CA TYR A 279 9.13 -6.01 19.78
C TYR A 279 8.28 -4.85 20.31
N LYS A 280 8.27 -3.69 19.64
CA LYS A 280 7.39 -2.56 20.02
C LYS A 280 5.94 -2.86 19.68
N GLU A 281 5.72 -3.57 18.58
CA GLU A 281 4.39 -3.98 18.14
C GLU A 281 3.83 -5.12 18.98
N ILE A 282 4.67 -6.04 19.50
CA ILE A 282 4.26 -7.10 20.42
C ILE A 282 3.57 -6.52 21.66
N ASN A 283 4.07 -5.43 22.24
CA ASN A 283 3.46 -4.80 23.39
C ASN A 283 2.08 -4.20 23.07
N ALA A 284 1.93 -3.57 21.90
CA ALA A 284 0.64 -3.07 21.45
C ALA A 284 -0.34 -4.22 21.20
N LEU A 285 0.08 -5.28 20.52
CA LEU A 285 -0.73 -6.46 20.25
C LEU A 285 -1.24 -7.12 21.54
N ALA A 286 -0.40 -7.19 22.59
CA ALA A 286 -0.82 -7.70 23.88
C ALA A 286 -1.94 -6.86 24.52
N ARG A 287 -1.95 -5.53 24.31
CA ARG A 287 -3.05 -4.66 24.74
C ARG A 287 -4.33 -4.88 23.95
N PHE A 288 -4.20 -5.11 22.64
CA PHE A 288 -5.35 -5.33 21.74
C PHE A 288 -6.14 -6.59 22.13
N GLU A 289 -5.48 -7.60 22.71
CA GLU A 289 -6.16 -8.80 23.20
C GLU A 289 -7.27 -8.49 24.22
N ARG A 290 -7.16 -7.37 24.96
CA ARG A 290 -8.16 -6.96 25.95
C ARG A 290 -9.51 -6.54 25.34
N ILE A 291 -9.53 -6.18 24.06
CA ILE A 291 -10.76 -5.88 23.31
C ILE A 291 -11.11 -6.98 22.31
N GLY A 292 -10.48 -8.16 22.41
CA GLY A 292 -10.78 -9.33 21.58
C GLY A 292 -9.98 -9.44 20.29
N LEU A 293 -9.01 -8.55 20.05
CA LEU A 293 -8.11 -8.62 18.89
C LEU A 293 -6.88 -9.45 19.25
N LYS A 294 -6.91 -10.73 18.93
CA LYS A 294 -5.88 -11.69 19.28
C LYS A 294 -5.52 -12.59 18.11
N ALA A 295 -4.22 -12.82 17.91
CA ALA A 295 -3.73 -13.81 16.95
C ALA A 295 -4.24 -15.23 17.31
N GLY A 296 -4.61 -16.00 16.30
CA GLY A 296 -5.18 -17.34 16.44
C GLY A 296 -6.68 -17.38 16.70
N THR A 297 -7.35 -16.20 16.78
CA THR A 297 -8.81 -16.12 16.97
C THR A 297 -9.42 -15.06 16.04
N SER A 298 -10.63 -15.32 15.55
CA SER A 298 -11.37 -14.29 14.79
C SER A 298 -12.05 -13.31 15.76
N PHE A 299 -12.00 -12.03 15.44
CA PHE A 299 -12.70 -11.01 16.19
C PHE A 299 -14.21 -11.14 16.02
N ASP A 300 -14.90 -11.38 17.11
CA ASP A 300 -16.36 -11.48 17.14
C ASP A 300 -16.96 -10.38 18.03
N PRO A 301 -17.53 -9.33 17.41
CA PRO A 301 -18.15 -8.25 18.18
C PRO A 301 -19.40 -8.70 18.94
N SER A 302 -19.99 -9.88 18.68
CA SER A 302 -21.15 -10.37 19.44
C SER A 302 -20.80 -10.73 20.89
N LEU A 303 -19.52 -11.00 21.15
CA LEU A 303 -19.00 -11.32 22.49
C LEU A 303 -18.72 -10.07 23.36
N LEU A 304 -18.89 -8.87 22.81
CA LEU A 304 -18.67 -7.61 23.50
C LEU A 304 -19.96 -7.09 24.11
N ALA A 305 -19.88 -6.55 25.33
CA ALA A 305 -20.97 -5.80 25.95
C ALA A 305 -21.30 -4.53 25.11
N PRO A 306 -22.58 -4.08 25.10
CA PRO A 306 -22.97 -2.92 24.28
C PRO A 306 -22.15 -1.66 24.52
N GLU A 307 -21.82 -1.36 25.77
CA GLU A 307 -21.01 -0.21 26.17
C GLU A 307 -19.56 -0.32 25.67
N ILE A 308 -19.01 -1.53 25.61
CA ILE A 308 -17.66 -1.78 25.07
C ILE A 308 -17.65 -1.62 23.54
N LYS A 309 -18.71 -2.08 22.85
CA LYS A 309 -18.85 -1.84 21.40
C LYS A 309 -18.87 -0.36 21.08
N LEU A 310 -19.68 0.40 21.81
CA LEU A 310 -19.77 1.85 21.63
C LEU A 310 -18.40 2.52 21.88
N ALA A 311 -17.72 2.15 22.95
CA ALA A 311 -16.40 2.67 23.29
C ALA A 311 -15.34 2.35 22.21
N ILE A 312 -15.37 1.15 21.62
CA ILE A 312 -14.50 0.78 20.50
C ILE A 312 -14.79 1.65 19.28
N GLU A 313 -16.06 1.84 18.91
CA GLU A 313 -16.44 2.70 17.79
C GLU A 313 -16.00 4.16 17.97
N GLU A 314 -16.18 4.69 19.18
CA GLU A 314 -15.67 6.03 19.54
C GLU A 314 -14.13 6.11 19.45
N GLY A 315 -13.43 5.08 19.90
CA GLY A 315 -11.96 5.01 19.81
C GLY A 315 -11.45 5.00 18.36
N ILE A 316 -12.10 4.26 17.47
CA ILE A 316 -11.79 4.24 16.04
C ILE A 316 -11.96 5.64 15.44
N GLU A 317 -13.08 6.33 15.72
CA GLU A 317 -13.32 7.67 15.18
C GLU A 317 -12.36 8.72 15.79
N GLU A 318 -11.97 8.57 17.05
CA GLU A 318 -10.94 9.41 17.66
C GLU A 318 -9.58 9.19 16.99
N GLY A 319 -9.15 7.95 16.76
CA GLY A 319 -7.92 7.64 16.05
C GLY A 319 -7.91 8.17 14.61
N ARG A 320 -9.05 8.08 13.92
CA ARG A 320 -9.22 8.68 12.58
C ARG A 320 -9.06 10.19 12.61
N LYS A 321 -9.70 10.87 13.57
CA LYS A 321 -9.62 12.30 13.75
C LYS A 321 -8.20 12.75 14.07
N ASP A 322 -7.50 12.04 14.94
CA ASP A 322 -6.12 12.36 15.31
C ASP A 322 -5.17 12.22 14.12
N ALA A 323 -5.29 11.13 13.35
CA ALA A 323 -4.51 10.95 12.14
C ALA A 323 -4.79 12.07 11.12
N MET A 324 -6.07 12.41 10.87
CA MET A 324 -6.44 13.47 9.92
C MET A 324 -6.06 14.87 10.38
N ALA A 325 -5.92 15.11 11.70
CA ALA A 325 -5.42 16.38 12.22
C ALA A 325 -3.98 16.71 11.78
N LEU A 326 -3.24 15.71 11.30
CA LEU A 326 -1.92 15.92 10.68
C LEU A 326 -2.00 16.65 9.34
N ALA A 327 -3.14 16.60 8.65
CA ALA A 327 -3.34 17.39 7.41
C ALA A 327 -3.18 18.90 7.67
N ASP A 328 -3.70 19.38 8.81
CA ASP A 328 -3.62 20.80 9.18
C ASP A 328 -2.25 21.17 9.75
N LYS A 329 -1.59 20.25 10.41
CA LYS A 329 -0.25 20.46 11.01
C LYS A 329 0.88 20.33 9.98
N GLY A 330 0.62 19.71 8.81
CA GLY A 330 1.62 19.27 7.86
C GLY A 330 2.37 18.01 8.35
N THR A 331 2.71 17.14 7.42
CA THR A 331 3.48 15.90 7.70
C THR A 331 4.96 16.06 7.40
N GLY A 332 5.40 17.26 7.10
CA GLY A 332 6.74 17.57 6.66
C GLY A 332 7.07 19.03 6.88
N VAL A 333 7.89 19.58 5.99
CA VAL A 333 8.34 20.96 6.02
C VAL A 333 7.67 21.74 4.93
N ASN A 334 6.95 22.82 5.29
CA ASN A 334 6.44 23.78 4.32
C ASN A 334 7.58 24.68 3.83
N ARG A 335 7.70 24.77 2.49
CA ARG A 335 8.67 25.63 1.82
C ARG A 335 7.94 26.36 0.70
N ASN A 336 7.74 27.66 0.89
CA ASN A 336 7.11 28.52 -0.09
C ASN A 336 5.73 28.03 -0.58
N GLY A 337 4.90 27.52 0.35
CA GLY A 337 3.56 26.98 0.05
C GLY A 337 3.53 25.50 -0.33
N TRP A 338 4.68 24.86 -0.47
CA TRP A 338 4.82 23.44 -0.77
C TRP A 338 5.15 22.62 0.47
N ASP A 339 4.32 21.63 0.77
CA ASP A 339 4.49 20.72 1.90
C ASP A 339 5.28 19.48 1.46
N PHE A 340 6.55 19.44 1.83
CA PHE A 340 7.44 18.29 1.58
C PHE A 340 7.25 17.25 2.68
N SER A 341 6.92 16.04 2.30
CA SER A 341 6.77 14.93 3.25
C SER A 341 8.14 14.52 3.80
N ASN A 342 8.18 14.27 5.12
CA ASN A 342 9.35 13.64 5.73
C ASN A 342 9.36 12.14 5.43
N ASP A 343 10.56 11.54 5.40
CA ASP A 343 10.71 10.10 5.39
C ASP A 343 10.10 9.51 6.66
N LEU A 344 9.27 8.49 6.51
CA LEU A 344 8.73 7.78 7.66
C LEU A 344 9.83 6.98 8.36
N ARG A 345 9.94 7.18 9.67
CA ARG A 345 10.85 6.42 10.53
C ARG A 345 10.14 5.18 11.04
N TYR A 346 10.19 4.11 10.30
CA TYR A 346 9.49 2.86 10.66
C TYR A 346 9.94 2.26 11.99
N LYS A 347 11.19 2.50 12.41
CA LYS A 347 11.70 2.04 13.69
C LYS A 347 11.11 2.79 14.90
N ASP A 348 10.55 3.98 14.66
CA ASP A 348 10.06 4.86 15.74
C ASP A 348 8.56 4.75 15.96
N THR A 349 7.84 3.88 15.25
CA THR A 349 6.39 3.60 15.45
C THR A 349 5.51 4.87 15.55
N ASP A 350 5.73 5.84 14.67
CA ASP A 350 4.81 6.98 14.52
C ASP A 350 3.54 6.52 13.80
N TRP A 351 2.64 5.91 14.58
CA TRP A 351 1.41 5.33 14.05
C TRP A 351 0.41 6.38 13.59
N GLU A 352 0.41 7.58 14.16
CA GLU A 352 -0.47 8.68 13.70
C GLU A 352 -0.09 9.09 12.27
N GLN A 353 1.20 9.31 12.01
CA GLN A 353 1.68 9.64 10.68
C GLN A 353 1.44 8.49 9.68
N ARG A 354 1.67 7.24 10.09
CA ARG A 354 1.39 6.07 9.27
C ARG A 354 -0.10 5.94 8.95
N ALA A 355 -0.97 6.14 9.93
CA ALA A 355 -2.42 6.12 9.75
C ALA A 355 -2.88 7.24 8.82
N PHE A 356 -2.32 8.44 8.95
CA PHE A 356 -2.60 9.55 8.04
C PHE A 356 -2.31 9.18 6.60
N TYR A 357 -1.11 8.67 6.29
CA TYR A 357 -0.78 8.24 4.93
C TYR A 357 -1.63 7.06 4.45
N GLY A 358 -1.97 6.12 5.33
CA GLY A 358 -2.91 5.05 5.01
C GLY A 358 -4.29 5.54 4.62
N LEU A 359 -4.76 6.63 5.25
CA LEU A 359 -6.06 7.26 4.95
C LEU A 359 -6.07 8.01 3.62
N ILE A 360 -4.99 8.72 3.28
CA ILE A 360 -4.97 9.60 2.09
C ILE A 360 -4.35 8.97 0.85
N ALA A 361 -3.43 8.02 1.00
CA ALA A 361 -2.63 7.50 -0.12
C ALA A 361 -2.42 5.98 -0.12
N LEU A 362 -2.96 5.25 0.82
CA LEU A 362 -2.77 3.80 1.03
C LEU A 362 -1.32 3.42 1.40
N LEU A 363 -0.35 3.86 0.62
CA LEU A 363 1.07 3.57 0.82
C LEU A 363 1.76 4.75 1.50
N ALA A 364 2.68 4.42 2.40
CA ALA A 364 3.56 5.41 3.01
C ALA A 364 4.43 6.11 1.97
N PRO A 365 4.92 7.33 2.24
CA PRO A 365 5.88 8.00 1.39
C PRO A 365 7.09 7.12 1.09
N ILE A 366 7.49 7.10 -0.17
CA ILE A 366 8.67 6.38 -0.59
C ILE A 366 9.90 7.12 -0.06
N PRO A 367 10.96 6.42 0.39
CA PRO A 367 12.19 7.07 0.83
C PRO A 367 12.72 8.07 -0.20
N SER A 368 13.05 9.27 0.27
CA SER A 368 13.48 10.40 -0.56
C SER A 368 14.66 10.08 -1.48
N ARG A 369 15.48 9.09 -1.10
CA ARG A 369 16.58 8.58 -1.96
C ARG A 369 16.10 7.97 -3.28
N SER A 370 14.83 7.53 -3.38
CA SER A 370 14.26 7.04 -4.63
C SER A 370 13.51 8.15 -5.36
N HIS A 371 12.50 8.68 -4.73
CA HIS A 371 11.85 9.92 -5.15
C HIS A 371 11.17 10.57 -3.94
N THR A 372 10.98 11.86 -4.02
CA THR A 372 10.22 12.60 -3.01
C THR A 372 9.13 13.40 -3.69
N GLY A 373 8.17 13.86 -2.92
CA GLY A 373 7.05 14.64 -3.39
C GLY A 373 6.75 15.82 -2.48
N SER A 374 6.01 16.76 -3.02
CA SER A 374 5.54 17.92 -2.31
C SER A 374 4.12 18.25 -2.73
N PHE A 375 3.25 18.51 -1.75
CA PHE A 375 1.88 18.94 -2.00
C PHE A 375 1.76 20.46 -1.91
N CYS A 376 0.90 21.03 -2.75
CA CYS A 376 0.55 22.45 -2.66
C CYS A 376 -0.96 22.60 -2.81
N MET A 377 -1.61 23.12 -1.77
CA MET A 377 -3.06 23.35 -1.70
C MET A 377 -3.41 24.82 -1.54
N LYS A 378 -2.40 25.70 -1.40
CA LYS A 378 -2.56 27.14 -1.15
C LYS A 378 -1.65 27.95 -2.06
N ASP A 379 -2.10 29.13 -2.40
CA ASP A 379 -1.26 30.10 -3.12
C ASP A 379 -0.20 30.73 -2.20
N SER A 380 0.63 31.61 -2.77
CA SER A 380 1.70 32.32 -2.04
C SER A 380 1.19 33.26 -0.95
N GLU A 381 -0.10 33.60 -0.94
CA GLU A 381 -0.76 34.42 0.07
C GLU A 381 -1.45 33.58 1.14
N GLY A 382 -1.45 32.23 0.98
CA GLY A 382 -2.07 31.29 1.91
C GLY A 382 -3.55 31.00 1.63
N ASN A 383 -4.11 31.47 0.51
CA ASN A 383 -5.48 31.17 0.12
C ASN A 383 -5.58 29.77 -0.53
N PRO A 384 -6.67 29.02 -0.30
CA PRO A 384 -6.89 27.74 -1.00
C PRO A 384 -6.91 27.92 -2.52
N LEU A 385 -6.27 26.98 -3.24
CA LEU A 385 -6.27 26.98 -4.70
C LEU A 385 -7.67 26.68 -5.25
N SER A 386 -8.12 27.49 -6.20
CA SER A 386 -9.42 27.34 -6.87
C SER A 386 -9.33 27.82 -8.31
N GLY A 387 -9.90 27.07 -9.25
CA GLY A 387 -9.91 27.45 -10.67
C GLY A 387 -10.79 28.65 -11.00
N LYS A 388 -11.45 29.26 -10.02
CA LYS A 388 -12.07 30.59 -10.14
C LYS A 388 -11.06 31.71 -10.32
N HIS A 389 -9.78 31.40 -10.06
CA HIS A 389 -8.65 32.30 -10.17
C HIS A 389 -7.61 31.78 -11.14
N LYS A 390 -6.72 32.68 -11.57
CA LYS A 390 -5.59 32.37 -12.42
C LYS A 390 -4.31 32.42 -11.63
N TYR A 391 -3.43 31.46 -11.90
CA TYR A 391 -2.15 31.36 -11.20
C TYR A 391 -1.00 31.16 -12.16
N THR A 392 0.19 31.54 -11.72
CA THR A 392 1.46 31.22 -12.39
C THR A 392 2.42 30.56 -11.42
N ILE A 393 3.23 29.65 -11.94
CA ILE A 393 4.40 29.10 -11.27
C ILE A 393 5.59 29.38 -12.19
N THR A 394 6.57 30.15 -11.71
CA THR A 394 7.69 30.63 -12.53
C THR A 394 9.00 30.00 -12.07
N PHE A 395 9.59 29.17 -12.91
CA PHE A 395 10.93 28.63 -12.72
C PHE A 395 11.98 29.46 -13.46
N ASN A 396 13.13 29.64 -12.85
CA ASN A 396 14.33 30.08 -13.56
C ASN A 396 14.99 28.84 -14.17
N LEU A 397 15.38 28.89 -15.44
CA LEU A 397 15.99 27.75 -16.11
C LEU A 397 17.35 27.36 -15.51
N ASP A 398 18.04 28.30 -14.85
CA ASP A 398 19.28 28.05 -14.13
C ASP A 398 19.06 27.41 -12.75
N ASP A 399 17.82 27.34 -12.28
CA ASP A 399 17.43 26.83 -10.94
C ASP A 399 16.21 25.91 -11.04
N MET A 400 16.24 24.97 -11.97
CA MET A 400 15.22 23.92 -12.10
C MET A 400 15.38 22.90 -10.97
N PRO A 401 14.30 22.13 -10.63
CA PRO A 401 14.40 21.09 -9.62
C PRO A 401 15.60 20.16 -9.84
N PRO A 402 16.55 20.08 -8.90
CA PRO A 402 17.78 19.30 -9.08
C PRO A 402 17.49 17.79 -8.87
N VAL A 403 17.35 17.08 -9.98
CA VAL A 403 17.06 15.63 -10.02
C VAL A 403 18.00 14.92 -11.00
N SER A 404 18.28 13.63 -10.76
CA SER A 404 19.05 12.81 -11.70
C SER A 404 18.18 12.17 -12.77
N GLU A 405 16.88 12.04 -12.53
CA GLU A 405 15.95 11.36 -13.43
C GLU A 405 14.98 12.38 -14.06
N PHE A 406 13.91 12.71 -13.37
CA PHE A 406 12.94 13.69 -13.85
C PHE A 406 12.10 14.29 -12.71
N TRP A 407 11.46 15.42 -13.01
CA TRP A 407 10.42 15.98 -12.18
C TRP A 407 9.10 16.04 -12.94
N GLU A 408 8.00 15.99 -12.19
CA GLU A 408 6.65 16.19 -12.71
C GLU A 408 5.79 17.01 -11.73
N MET A 409 4.83 17.75 -12.28
CA MET A 409 3.85 18.54 -11.52
C MET A 409 2.43 18.18 -11.94
N PRO A 410 1.89 17.07 -11.48
CA PRO A 410 0.49 16.74 -11.71
C PRO A 410 -0.44 17.63 -10.88
N LEU A 411 -1.60 17.92 -11.47
CA LEU A 411 -2.70 18.64 -10.87
C LEU A 411 -3.90 17.71 -10.68
N TYR A 412 -4.52 17.80 -9.52
CA TYR A 412 -5.68 16.99 -9.15
C TYR A 412 -6.83 17.88 -8.68
N ASP A 413 -8.06 17.35 -8.79
CA ASP A 413 -9.21 17.95 -8.11
C ASP A 413 -9.03 17.90 -6.58
N LYS A 414 -9.97 18.46 -5.85
CA LYS A 414 -9.93 18.50 -4.37
C LYS A 414 -9.99 17.13 -3.70
N GLU A 415 -10.51 16.12 -4.41
CA GLU A 415 -10.54 14.72 -3.95
C GLU A 415 -9.26 13.95 -4.30
N GLY A 416 -8.33 14.55 -5.05
CA GLY A 416 -7.05 13.93 -5.43
C GLY A 416 -7.10 13.12 -6.73
N TYR A 417 -8.11 13.27 -7.56
CA TYR A 417 -8.19 12.62 -8.88
C TYR A 417 -7.79 13.57 -9.99
N PHE A 418 -7.34 13.03 -11.12
CA PHE A 418 -7.13 13.86 -12.32
C PHE A 418 -8.42 14.54 -12.74
N TYR A 419 -8.30 15.80 -13.10
CA TYR A 419 -9.39 16.59 -13.66
C TYR A 419 -9.53 16.29 -15.16
N ASP A 420 -10.72 15.88 -15.59
CA ASP A 420 -11.05 15.66 -17.01
C ASP A 420 -10.99 16.99 -17.78
N ASN A 421 -10.11 17.09 -18.76
CA ASN A 421 -9.86 18.34 -19.45
C ASN A 421 -9.63 18.15 -20.96
N PRO A 422 -9.86 19.21 -21.80
CA PRO A 422 -9.82 19.09 -23.26
C PRO A 422 -8.48 18.68 -23.87
N LEU A 423 -7.38 18.76 -23.10
CA LEU A 423 -6.04 18.43 -23.57
C LEU A 423 -5.59 17.05 -23.10
N ASP A 424 -6.38 16.36 -22.26
CA ASP A 424 -5.92 15.16 -21.58
C ASP A 424 -4.59 15.37 -20.81
N ARG A 425 -4.33 16.63 -20.43
CA ARG A 425 -3.09 17.07 -19.79
C ARG A 425 -3.26 17.16 -18.29
N TYR A 426 -2.62 16.26 -17.57
CA TYR A 426 -2.74 16.16 -16.12
C TYR A 426 -1.49 16.61 -15.39
N SER A 427 -0.36 16.76 -16.11
CA SER A 427 0.93 17.14 -15.56
C SER A 427 1.76 17.90 -16.58
N LEU A 428 2.70 18.69 -16.09
CA LEU A 428 3.88 19.14 -16.86
C LEU A 428 5.12 18.53 -16.22
N ASN A 429 6.14 18.23 -17.03
CA ASN A 429 7.32 17.52 -16.56
C ASN A 429 8.61 17.93 -17.29
N SER A 430 9.77 17.47 -16.78
CA SER A 430 11.07 17.80 -17.36
C SER A 430 11.27 17.26 -18.79
N PHE A 431 10.68 16.12 -19.12
CA PHE A 431 10.77 15.57 -20.49
C PHE A 431 10.12 16.49 -21.52
N MET A 432 8.97 17.12 -21.17
CA MET A 432 8.33 18.11 -22.03
C MET A 432 9.22 19.34 -22.25
N LEU A 433 9.92 19.78 -21.21
CA LEU A 433 10.86 20.89 -21.29
C LEU A 433 12.07 20.52 -22.17
N GLU A 434 12.70 19.40 -21.94
CA GLU A 434 13.86 18.89 -22.69
C GLU A 434 13.56 18.68 -24.18
N ARG A 435 12.34 18.28 -24.50
CA ARG A 435 11.86 18.09 -25.88
C ARG A 435 11.35 19.37 -26.55
N GLY A 436 11.43 20.52 -25.87
CA GLY A 436 10.96 21.80 -26.40
C GLY A 436 9.43 21.90 -26.55
N LYS A 437 8.68 21.04 -25.86
CA LYS A 437 7.20 21.09 -25.82
C LYS A 437 6.67 22.21 -24.93
N LEU A 438 7.51 22.78 -24.06
CA LEU A 438 7.17 23.91 -23.21
C LEU A 438 7.84 25.19 -23.73
N HIS A 439 7.10 26.29 -23.72
CA HIS A 439 7.62 27.61 -24.09
C HIS A 439 8.47 28.18 -22.97
N THR A 440 9.66 28.62 -23.30
CA THR A 440 10.56 29.33 -22.40
C THR A 440 10.92 30.68 -22.97
N GLU A 441 11.01 31.70 -22.12
CA GLU A 441 11.33 33.04 -22.54
C GLU A 441 12.15 33.77 -21.46
N ASN A 442 13.20 34.50 -21.86
CA ASN A 442 14.07 35.27 -20.96
C ASN A 442 14.63 34.44 -19.79
N GLY A 443 15.05 33.18 -20.05
CA GLY A 443 15.62 32.29 -19.03
C GLY A 443 14.57 31.74 -18.04
N LYS A 444 13.29 31.82 -18.37
CA LYS A 444 12.20 31.36 -17.49
C LYS A 444 11.27 30.38 -18.18
N LEU A 445 10.75 29.45 -17.37
CA LEU A 445 9.58 28.63 -17.64
C LEU A 445 8.43 29.15 -16.79
N VAL A 446 7.35 29.62 -17.40
CA VAL A 446 6.13 30.04 -16.70
C VAL A 446 5.05 29.02 -16.97
N ILE A 447 4.54 28.37 -15.92
CA ILE A 447 3.40 27.46 -15.97
C ILE A 447 2.14 28.29 -15.65
N TYR A 448 1.12 28.19 -16.49
CA TYR A 448 -0.15 28.87 -16.33
C TYR A 448 -1.20 27.87 -15.84
N VAL A 449 -1.85 28.19 -14.73
CA VAL A 449 -2.84 27.32 -14.09
C VAL A 449 -4.17 28.08 -13.97
N GLN A 450 -5.16 27.62 -14.71
CA GLN A 450 -6.49 28.24 -14.74
C GLN A 450 -7.50 27.27 -15.34
N HIS A 451 -8.80 27.53 -15.10
CA HIS A 451 -9.88 26.75 -15.69
C HIS A 451 -10.04 27.05 -17.18
N ASP A 452 -10.17 28.31 -17.53
CA ASP A 452 -10.40 28.73 -18.91
C ASP A 452 -9.14 28.59 -19.76
N LYS A 453 -9.33 28.10 -20.99
CA LYS A 453 -8.26 27.98 -21.97
C LYS A 453 -7.62 29.35 -22.29
N PRO A 454 -6.31 29.53 -22.16
CA PRO A 454 -5.62 30.75 -22.58
C PRO A 454 -5.80 31.03 -24.08
N SER A 455 -5.94 32.29 -24.44
CA SER A 455 -5.98 32.75 -25.85
C SER A 455 -4.60 32.92 -26.46
N ASP A 456 -3.58 33.21 -25.64
CA ASP A 456 -2.19 33.34 -26.07
C ASP A 456 -1.58 31.96 -26.34
N PRO A 457 -1.05 31.67 -27.56
CA PRO A 457 -0.42 30.41 -27.89
C PRO A 457 0.74 30.02 -26.98
N LYS A 458 1.53 30.97 -26.50
CA LYS A 458 2.67 30.74 -25.59
C LYS A 458 2.16 30.25 -24.21
N GLN A 459 1.13 30.91 -23.70
CA GLN A 459 0.47 30.48 -22.45
C GLN A 459 -0.19 29.12 -22.61
N LEU A 460 -0.87 28.88 -23.73
CA LEU A 460 -1.52 27.58 -24.02
C LEU A 460 -0.52 26.44 -24.04
N GLN A 461 0.70 26.68 -24.54
CA GLN A 461 1.75 25.66 -24.56
C GLN A 461 2.12 25.20 -23.13
N ASN A 462 2.11 26.11 -22.16
CA ASN A 462 2.44 25.88 -20.75
C ASN A 462 1.21 25.82 -19.84
N TRP A 463 0.02 25.73 -20.40
CA TRP A 463 -1.22 25.69 -19.61
C TRP A 463 -1.44 24.32 -18.99
N LEU A 464 -1.61 24.29 -17.68
CA LEU A 464 -2.08 23.15 -16.91
C LEU A 464 -3.53 23.41 -16.49
N PRO A 465 -4.52 22.72 -17.11
CA PRO A 465 -5.93 22.94 -16.87
C PRO A 465 -6.33 22.61 -15.43
N ALA A 466 -7.05 23.51 -14.77
CA ALA A 466 -7.60 23.31 -13.43
C ALA A 466 -9.13 23.15 -13.46
N PRO A 467 -9.74 22.37 -12.54
CA PRO A 467 -11.20 22.40 -12.35
C PRO A 467 -11.65 23.78 -11.89
N GLU A 468 -12.91 24.15 -12.09
CA GLU A 468 -13.46 25.43 -11.62
C GLU A 468 -13.43 25.55 -10.09
N ASP A 469 -13.62 24.43 -9.40
CA ASP A 469 -13.54 24.31 -7.93
C ASP A 469 -12.10 24.25 -7.40
N GLY A 470 -11.96 23.79 -6.13
CA GLY A 470 -10.67 23.57 -5.49
C GLY A 470 -9.81 22.52 -6.20
N PHE A 471 -8.52 22.74 -6.20
CA PHE A 471 -7.53 21.81 -6.75
C PHE A 471 -6.26 21.77 -5.90
N GLN A 472 -5.39 20.81 -6.21
CA GLN A 472 -4.11 20.63 -5.52
C GLN A 472 -3.04 20.13 -6.49
N PHE A 473 -1.79 20.37 -6.13
CA PHE A 473 -0.62 19.78 -6.81
C PHE A 473 0.02 18.70 -5.94
N ALA A 474 0.65 17.74 -6.61
CA ALA A 474 1.64 16.87 -5.99
C ALA A 474 2.88 16.82 -6.87
N ALA A 475 3.76 17.80 -6.74
CA ALA A 475 5.06 17.78 -7.42
C ALA A 475 5.85 16.54 -6.99
N ARG A 476 6.52 15.88 -7.95
CA ARG A 476 7.34 14.69 -7.71
C ARG A 476 8.69 14.85 -8.32
N PHE A 477 9.71 14.38 -7.56
CA PHE A 477 11.13 14.52 -7.90
C PHE A 477 11.77 13.14 -7.86
N TYR A 478 12.08 12.59 -9.01
CA TYR A 478 12.71 11.28 -9.16
C TYR A 478 14.22 11.45 -9.23
N GLY A 479 14.94 10.74 -8.36
CA GLY A 479 16.38 10.96 -8.20
C GLY A 479 16.71 12.32 -7.61
N ALA A 480 15.94 12.77 -6.62
CA ALA A 480 16.16 14.06 -5.97
C ALA A 480 17.58 14.17 -5.40
N TYR A 481 18.27 15.26 -5.74
CA TYR A 481 19.55 15.59 -5.14
C TYR A 481 19.36 16.21 -3.75
N THR A 482 20.48 16.29 -3.01
CA THR A 482 20.52 16.82 -1.64
C THR A 482 19.73 18.11 -1.45
N PRO A 483 19.77 19.12 -2.32
CA PRO A 483 19.03 20.37 -2.09
C PRO A 483 17.51 20.21 -1.97
N ILE A 484 16.91 19.25 -2.67
CA ILE A 484 15.49 18.93 -2.49
C ILE A 484 15.25 18.22 -1.16
N ILE A 485 16.13 17.28 -0.81
CA ILE A 485 15.99 16.43 0.39
C ILE A 485 16.21 17.25 1.67
N ASP A 486 17.27 18.08 1.73
CA ASP A 486 17.62 18.85 2.92
C ASP A 486 16.91 20.21 3.01
N GLY A 487 16.25 20.63 1.93
CA GLY A 487 15.45 21.83 1.89
C GLY A 487 16.13 23.10 1.49
N SER A 488 17.34 23.03 1.00
CA SER A 488 18.03 24.20 0.45
C SER A 488 17.48 24.63 -0.92
N TYR A 489 16.81 23.73 -1.66
CA TYR A 489 16.07 24.08 -2.86
C TYR A 489 14.67 24.61 -2.53
N ASN A 490 14.33 25.77 -3.07
CA ASN A 490 13.02 26.39 -2.91
C ASN A 490 12.19 26.27 -4.18
N MET A 491 11.13 25.49 -4.14
CA MET A 491 10.11 25.48 -5.21
C MET A 491 9.50 26.88 -5.38
N PRO A 492 9.27 27.34 -6.63
CA PRO A 492 8.54 28.57 -6.87
C PRO A 492 7.11 28.50 -6.28
N GLY A 493 6.67 29.57 -5.65
CA GLY A 493 5.31 29.66 -5.13
C GLY A 493 4.26 29.68 -6.25
N VAL A 494 3.04 29.27 -5.92
CA VAL A 494 1.87 29.38 -6.77
C VAL A 494 1.30 30.79 -6.58
N VAL A 495 1.50 31.67 -7.57
CA VAL A 495 1.17 33.09 -7.47
C VAL A 495 -0.16 33.36 -8.19
N ARG A 496 -1.13 33.93 -7.49
CA ARG A 496 -2.37 34.41 -8.07
C ARG A 496 -2.10 35.66 -8.91
N VAL A 497 -2.74 35.78 -10.11
CA VAL A 497 -2.49 36.84 -11.09
C VAL A 497 -3.73 37.58 -11.55
N ASP A 498 -4.88 37.33 -10.91
CA ASP A 498 -6.16 38.04 -11.17
C ASP A 498 -6.75 38.68 -9.92
#